data_f31bef113b2f4779185bff6092916b38
#
_entry.id   f31bef113b2f4779185bff6092916b38
#
_cell.length_a   1.000
_cell.length_b   1.000
_cell.length_c   1.000
_cell.angle_alpha   90.00
_cell.angle_beta   90.00
_cell.angle_gamma   90.00
#
_symmetry.space_group_name_H-M   'P 1'
#
loop_
_entity.id
_entity.type
_entity.pdbx_description
1 polymer ?
#
loop_
_entity_poly.entity_id
_entity_poly.type
_entity_poly.pdbx_seq_one_letter_code
_entity_poly.pdbx_strand_id
1 'polypeptide(L)'
;MEKLISIAQNITKLLGKYPTIFLEGLWGTLWISAVVVLCGAVLGLLVATLRMSKVKVFNRIADIYIEILRGTPILLQLYLFYFAMPDSVPEAVSIILALIVNASAYISEIIRAGIGAVDRGQWEAAKSLGLSPKNTMTRVILPQATKNILPALCNEFITTLKGTSLASVFFLGELMTSFKMAQSATFLALESLIIVGIIYFVLNFVLSRLLRVLERRLAVSD
;
A
#
# COMPACT_ATOMS: atom_id res chain seq x y z
N MET A 1 4.39 21.59 -33.32
CA MET A 1 5.05 20.36 -33.77
C MET A 1 6.49 20.31 -33.27
N GLU A 2 7.30 21.33 -33.45
CA GLU A 2 8.72 21.39 -32.98
C GLU A 2 8.89 21.14 -31.49
N LYS A 3 8.03 21.70 -30.61
CA LYS A 3 8.09 21.46 -29.16
C LYS A 3 7.90 19.98 -28.78
N LEU A 4 7.01 19.28 -29.47
CA LEU A 4 6.79 17.82 -29.21
C LEU A 4 7.99 16.98 -29.65
N ILE A 5 8.61 17.35 -30.79
CA ILE A 5 9.81 16.68 -31.28
C ILE A 5 10.98 16.89 -30.30
N SER A 6 11.15 18.13 -29.81
CA SER A 6 12.17 18.46 -28.81
C SER A 6 11.99 17.67 -27.52
N ILE A 7 10.76 17.57 -26.97
CA ILE A 7 10.46 16.76 -25.80
C ILE A 7 10.82 15.28 -26.02
N ALA A 8 10.42 14.69 -27.16
CA ALA A 8 10.74 13.30 -27.48
C ALA A 8 12.25 13.05 -27.54
N GLN A 9 13.00 13.96 -28.18
CA GLN A 9 14.47 13.89 -28.24
C GLN A 9 15.12 13.99 -26.85
N ASN A 10 14.62 14.89 -26.01
CA ASN A 10 15.12 15.05 -24.64
C ASN A 10 14.83 13.81 -23.79
N ILE A 11 13.63 13.21 -23.91
CA ILE A 11 13.29 11.96 -23.23
C ILE A 11 14.28 10.84 -23.65
N THR A 12 14.55 10.70 -24.94
CA THR A 12 15.51 9.70 -25.43
C THR A 12 16.91 9.93 -24.87
N LYS A 13 17.38 11.18 -24.84
CA LYS A 13 18.66 11.55 -24.25
C LYS A 13 18.71 11.27 -22.73
N LEU A 14 17.64 11.59 -21.99
CA LEU A 14 17.55 11.32 -20.55
C LEU A 14 17.62 9.83 -20.25
N LEU A 15 16.85 9.01 -20.96
CA LEU A 15 16.86 7.56 -20.80
C LEU A 15 18.21 6.94 -21.22
N GLY A 16 18.89 7.50 -22.23
CA GLY A 16 20.22 7.05 -22.63
C GLY A 16 21.32 7.43 -21.65
N LYS A 17 21.20 8.60 -20.98
CA LYS A 17 22.27 9.11 -20.10
C LYS A 17 22.08 8.71 -18.63
N TYR A 18 20.84 8.59 -18.15
CA TYR A 18 20.50 8.37 -16.74
C TYR A 18 19.55 7.18 -16.52
N PRO A 19 19.69 6.03 -17.18
CA PRO A 19 18.76 4.92 -17.02
C PRO A 19 18.75 4.37 -15.58
N THR A 20 19.90 4.37 -14.92
CA THR A 20 20.08 3.86 -13.55
C THR A 20 19.23 4.61 -12.54
N ILE A 21 19.11 5.94 -12.65
CA ILE A 21 18.30 6.76 -11.74
C ILE A 21 16.84 6.29 -11.72
N PHE A 22 16.26 6.04 -12.91
CA PHE A 22 14.87 5.60 -13.02
C PHE A 22 14.68 4.13 -12.62
N LEU A 23 15.67 3.26 -12.90
CA LEU A 23 15.64 1.86 -12.48
C LEU A 23 15.78 1.71 -10.97
N GLU A 24 16.67 2.48 -10.34
CA GLU A 24 16.83 2.51 -8.89
C GLU A 24 15.56 3.03 -8.20
N GLY A 25 14.96 4.10 -8.74
CA GLY A 25 13.69 4.62 -8.23
C GLY A 25 12.54 3.64 -8.41
N LEU A 26 12.46 2.93 -9.53
CA LEU A 26 11.48 1.87 -9.73
C LEU A 26 11.64 0.74 -8.70
N TRP A 27 12.88 0.28 -8.50
CA TRP A 27 13.18 -0.71 -7.48
C TRP A 27 12.85 -0.23 -6.08
N GLY A 28 13.23 1.03 -5.75
CA GLY A 28 12.88 1.67 -4.49
C GLY A 28 11.39 1.70 -4.23
N THR A 29 10.60 2.13 -5.22
CA THR A 29 9.13 2.14 -5.14
C THR A 29 8.56 0.76 -4.85
N LEU A 30 9.05 -0.27 -5.56
CA LEU A 30 8.56 -1.65 -5.40
C LEU A 30 8.88 -2.22 -4.02
N TRP A 31 10.16 -2.12 -3.60
CA TRP A 31 10.58 -2.72 -2.35
C TRP A 31 9.99 -1.98 -1.13
N ILE A 32 9.94 -0.63 -1.14
CA ILE A 32 9.31 0.15 -0.09
C ILE A 32 7.83 -0.24 0.04
N SER A 33 7.10 -0.30 -1.08
CA SER A 33 5.70 -0.71 -1.08
C SER A 33 5.51 -2.12 -0.54
N ALA A 34 6.39 -3.06 -0.89
CA ALA A 34 6.34 -4.43 -0.39
C ALA A 34 6.55 -4.47 1.13
N VAL A 35 7.56 -3.78 1.64
CA VAL A 35 7.82 -3.70 3.10
C VAL A 35 6.65 -3.05 3.82
N VAL A 36 6.14 -1.93 3.30
CA VAL A 36 5.01 -1.21 3.90
C VAL A 36 3.77 -2.10 3.99
N VAL A 37 3.41 -2.81 2.92
CA VAL A 37 2.21 -3.65 2.92
C VAL A 37 2.41 -4.90 3.77
N LEU A 38 3.57 -5.55 3.72
CA LEU A 38 3.83 -6.74 4.53
C LEU A 38 3.83 -6.42 6.03
N CYS A 39 4.58 -5.40 6.45
CA CYS A 39 4.59 -4.97 7.84
C CYS A 39 3.24 -4.37 8.26
N GLY A 40 2.61 -3.60 7.36
CA GLY A 40 1.27 -3.05 7.52
C GLY A 40 0.20 -4.14 7.67
N ALA A 41 0.35 -5.28 6.98
CA ALA A 41 -0.56 -6.43 7.12
C ALA A 41 -0.44 -7.08 8.50
N VAL A 42 0.78 -7.22 9.02
CA VAL A 42 1.00 -7.76 10.38
C VAL A 42 0.37 -6.82 11.43
N LEU A 43 0.67 -5.53 11.36
CA LEU A 43 0.12 -4.54 12.28
C LEU A 43 -1.39 -4.39 12.10
N GLY A 44 -1.88 -4.37 10.85
CA GLY A 44 -3.31 -4.29 10.53
C GLY A 44 -4.11 -5.49 11.03
N LEU A 45 -3.53 -6.71 10.99
CA LEU A 45 -4.13 -7.90 11.59
C LEU A 45 -4.26 -7.76 13.11
N LEU A 46 -3.23 -7.24 13.78
CA LEU A 46 -3.30 -6.95 15.22
C LEU A 46 -4.41 -5.94 15.53
N VAL A 47 -4.47 -4.83 14.79
CA VAL A 47 -5.50 -3.80 14.96
C VAL A 47 -6.90 -4.36 14.68
N ALA A 48 -7.08 -5.15 13.61
CA ALA A 48 -8.36 -5.80 13.30
C ALA A 48 -8.79 -6.76 14.43
N THR A 49 -7.85 -7.53 14.97
CA THR A 49 -8.11 -8.45 16.10
C THR A 49 -8.54 -7.70 17.35
N LEU A 50 -7.86 -6.59 17.69
CA LEU A 50 -8.25 -5.72 18.82
C LEU A 50 -9.64 -5.13 18.61
N ARG A 51 -9.94 -4.65 17.39
CA ARG A 51 -11.24 -4.08 17.04
C ARG A 51 -12.38 -5.09 17.08
N MET A 52 -12.12 -6.35 16.77
CA MET A 52 -13.11 -7.43 16.85
C MET A 52 -13.19 -8.06 18.25
N SER A 53 -12.41 -7.61 19.20
CA SER A 53 -12.41 -8.08 20.58
C SER A 53 -13.75 -7.80 21.28
N LYS A 54 -14.13 -8.69 22.19
CA LYS A 54 -15.28 -8.47 23.10
C LYS A 54 -14.98 -7.44 24.20
N VAL A 55 -13.71 -7.08 24.40
CA VAL A 55 -13.27 -6.10 25.40
C VAL A 55 -13.46 -4.70 24.83
N LYS A 56 -14.44 -3.96 25.34
CA LYS A 56 -14.82 -2.63 24.84
C LYS A 56 -13.66 -1.63 24.76
N VAL A 57 -12.71 -1.70 25.71
CA VAL A 57 -11.55 -0.79 25.72
C VAL A 57 -10.65 -1.04 24.51
N PHE A 58 -10.34 -2.29 24.18
CA PHE A 58 -9.50 -2.63 22.99
C PHE A 58 -10.18 -2.24 21.69
N ASN A 59 -11.49 -2.52 21.60
CA ASN A 59 -12.29 -2.11 20.46
C ASN A 59 -12.23 -0.58 20.27
N ARG A 60 -12.45 0.21 21.35
CA ARG A 60 -12.43 1.67 21.27
C ARG A 60 -11.07 2.25 20.90
N ILE A 61 -9.97 1.69 21.43
CA ILE A 61 -8.61 2.10 21.07
C ILE A 61 -8.34 1.85 19.59
N ALA A 62 -8.72 0.69 19.07
CA ALA A 62 -8.56 0.36 17.67
C ALA A 62 -9.40 1.27 16.77
N ASP A 63 -10.64 1.60 17.15
CA ASP A 63 -11.48 2.54 16.40
C ASP A 63 -10.83 3.92 16.33
N ILE A 64 -10.38 4.47 17.43
CA ILE A 64 -9.72 5.80 17.49
C ILE A 64 -8.45 5.80 16.62
N TYR A 65 -7.62 4.75 16.70
CA TYR A 65 -6.43 4.59 15.87
C TYR A 65 -6.78 4.65 14.37
N ILE A 66 -7.78 3.89 13.96
CA ILE A 66 -8.22 3.82 12.56
C ILE A 66 -8.80 5.16 12.11
N GLU A 67 -9.65 5.78 12.92
CA GLU A 67 -10.28 7.07 12.61
C GLU A 67 -9.24 8.18 12.42
N ILE A 68 -8.23 8.26 13.29
CA ILE A 68 -7.15 9.26 13.18
C ILE A 68 -6.35 9.05 11.89
N LEU A 69 -5.88 7.83 11.64
CA LEU A 69 -4.99 7.57 10.50
C LEU A 69 -5.69 7.66 9.14
N ARG A 70 -6.96 7.28 9.08
CA ARG A 70 -7.75 7.40 7.84
C ARG A 70 -8.40 8.77 7.68
N GLY A 71 -8.54 9.52 8.77
CA GLY A 71 -9.12 10.86 8.79
C GLY A 71 -8.12 12.00 8.59
N THR A 72 -6.81 11.71 8.56
CA THR A 72 -5.77 12.72 8.38
C THR A 72 -4.95 12.49 7.11
N PRO A 73 -4.44 13.57 6.46
CA PRO A 73 -3.61 13.43 5.27
C PRO A 73 -2.32 12.64 5.55
N ILE A 74 -1.99 11.69 4.69
CA ILE A 74 -0.77 10.90 4.83
C ILE A 74 0.51 11.76 4.86
N LEU A 75 0.56 12.83 4.07
CA LEU A 75 1.72 13.74 4.09
C LEU A 75 1.92 14.39 5.46
N LEU A 76 0.84 14.75 6.16
CA LEU A 76 0.91 15.24 7.55
C LEU A 76 1.52 14.18 8.47
N GLN A 77 1.10 12.92 8.32
CA GLN A 77 1.62 11.81 9.12
C GLN A 77 3.13 11.60 8.86
N LEU A 78 3.57 11.69 7.60
CA LEU A 78 5.00 11.61 7.24
C LEU A 78 5.81 12.71 7.97
N TYR A 79 5.33 13.96 7.95
CA TYR A 79 5.98 15.05 8.68
C TYR A 79 5.99 14.83 10.20
N LEU A 80 4.88 14.34 10.77
CA LEU A 80 4.81 14.05 12.21
C LEU A 80 5.87 12.99 12.60
N PHE A 81 5.99 11.91 11.84
CA PHE A 81 7.00 10.89 12.10
C PHE A 81 8.42 11.43 11.89
N TYR A 82 8.63 12.22 10.84
CA TYR A 82 9.93 12.82 10.56
C TYR A 82 10.43 13.70 11.72
N PHE A 83 9.58 14.57 12.27
CA PHE A 83 9.94 15.48 13.33
C PHE A 83 9.83 14.90 14.75
N ALA A 84 9.01 13.88 14.97
CA ALA A 84 8.79 13.31 16.30
C ALA A 84 9.76 12.16 16.63
N MET A 85 10.42 11.55 15.64
CA MET A 85 11.39 10.49 15.90
C MET A 85 12.71 11.07 16.44
N PRO A 86 13.37 10.36 17.36
CA PRO A 86 14.70 10.77 17.85
C PRO A 86 15.73 10.78 16.70
N ASP A 87 16.73 11.67 16.80
CA ASP A 87 17.82 11.81 15.82
C ASP A 87 18.62 10.50 15.59
N SER A 88 18.56 9.57 16.55
CA SER A 88 19.17 8.25 16.42
C SER A 88 18.47 7.32 15.41
N VAL A 89 17.24 7.64 15.01
CA VAL A 89 16.47 6.89 14.01
C VAL A 89 16.73 7.48 12.63
N PRO A 90 17.24 6.70 11.66
CA PRO A 90 17.43 7.21 10.30
C PRO A 90 16.12 7.74 9.70
N GLU A 91 16.18 8.89 9.01
CA GLU A 91 15.02 9.54 8.40
C GLU A 91 14.19 8.59 7.50
N ALA A 92 14.88 7.78 6.70
CA ALA A 92 14.23 6.78 5.85
C ALA A 92 13.38 5.78 6.66
N VAL A 93 13.86 5.36 7.83
CA VAL A 93 13.13 4.45 8.72
C VAL A 93 11.89 5.14 9.29
N SER A 94 12.02 6.40 9.71
CA SER A 94 10.88 7.20 10.23
C SER A 94 9.76 7.32 9.19
N ILE A 95 10.11 7.59 7.94
CA ILE A 95 9.15 7.71 6.83
C ILE A 95 8.51 6.37 6.50
N ILE A 96 9.29 5.28 6.45
CA ILE A 96 8.75 3.94 6.20
C ILE A 96 7.82 3.51 7.33
N LEU A 97 8.14 3.80 8.59
CA LEU A 97 7.26 3.53 9.73
C LEU A 97 5.94 4.30 9.63
N ALA A 98 5.96 5.56 9.24
CA ALA A 98 4.74 6.34 9.01
C ALA A 98 3.84 5.69 7.94
N LEU A 99 4.44 5.26 6.82
CA LEU A 99 3.73 4.54 5.76
C LEU A 99 3.13 3.22 6.26
N ILE A 100 3.88 2.44 7.07
CA ILE A 100 3.42 1.17 7.66
C ILE A 100 2.23 1.41 8.59
N VAL A 101 2.33 2.40 9.47
CA VAL A 101 1.27 2.76 10.42
C VAL A 101 0.02 3.19 9.66
N ASN A 102 0.16 4.03 8.63
CA ASN A 102 -0.96 4.42 7.78
C ASN A 102 -1.60 3.22 7.08
N ALA A 103 -0.82 2.40 6.37
CA ALA A 103 -1.29 1.22 5.66
C ALA A 103 -2.00 0.22 6.59
N SER A 104 -1.52 0.06 7.83
CA SER A 104 -2.12 -0.86 8.80
C SER A 104 -3.57 -0.51 9.14
N ALA A 105 -3.93 0.77 9.17
CA ALA A 105 -5.29 1.22 9.41
C ALA A 105 -6.23 0.82 8.26
N TYR A 106 -5.80 0.97 7.00
CA TYR A 106 -6.55 0.53 5.83
C TYR A 106 -6.65 -1.00 5.76
N ILE A 107 -5.55 -1.70 5.99
CA ILE A 107 -5.51 -3.17 5.99
C ILE A 107 -6.39 -3.76 7.09
N SER A 108 -6.44 -3.14 8.28
CA SER A 108 -7.34 -3.59 9.35
C SER A 108 -8.81 -3.53 8.93
N GLU A 109 -9.21 -2.50 8.18
CA GLU A 109 -10.56 -2.39 7.61
C GLU A 109 -10.81 -3.44 6.52
N ILE A 110 -9.82 -3.70 5.65
CA ILE A 110 -9.91 -4.76 4.63
C ILE A 110 -10.16 -6.11 5.29
N ILE A 111 -9.41 -6.43 6.34
CA ILE A 111 -9.57 -7.69 7.08
C ILE A 111 -10.96 -7.77 7.72
N ARG A 112 -11.39 -6.71 8.42
CA ARG A 112 -12.71 -6.65 9.05
C ARG A 112 -13.84 -6.79 8.02
N ALA A 113 -13.75 -6.07 6.91
CA ALA A 113 -14.74 -6.11 5.84
C ALA A 113 -14.79 -7.49 5.16
N GLY A 114 -13.64 -8.11 4.91
CA GLY A 114 -13.56 -9.45 4.30
C GLY A 114 -14.15 -10.54 5.19
N ILE A 115 -13.95 -10.46 6.53
CA ILE A 115 -14.59 -11.37 7.48
C ILE A 115 -16.10 -11.09 7.54
N GLY A 116 -16.51 -9.82 7.53
CA GLY A 116 -17.91 -9.41 7.56
C GLY A 116 -18.69 -9.73 6.29
N ALA A 117 -18.00 -9.95 5.17
CA ALA A 117 -18.61 -10.32 3.89
C ALA A 117 -18.98 -11.81 3.79
N VAL A 118 -18.54 -12.65 4.73
CA VAL A 118 -18.90 -14.07 4.76
C VAL A 118 -20.37 -14.18 5.18
N ASP A 119 -21.13 -14.96 4.41
CA ASP A 119 -22.57 -15.15 4.62
C ASP A 119 -22.91 -15.58 6.05
N ARG A 120 -23.94 -14.98 6.62
CA ARG A 120 -24.39 -15.28 7.99
C ARG A 120 -24.82 -16.73 8.17
N GLY A 121 -25.38 -17.36 7.13
CA GLY A 121 -25.75 -18.77 7.14
C GLY A 121 -24.56 -19.67 7.42
N GLN A 122 -23.34 -19.30 7.02
CA GLN A 122 -22.12 -20.06 7.36
C GLN A 122 -21.85 -20.08 8.86
N TRP A 123 -22.07 -18.94 9.52
CA TRP A 123 -21.94 -18.82 10.97
C TRP A 123 -23.02 -19.63 11.70
N GLU A 124 -24.26 -19.59 11.22
CA GLU A 124 -25.40 -20.28 11.79
C GLU A 124 -25.27 -21.80 11.59
N ALA A 125 -24.90 -22.25 10.38
CA ALA A 125 -24.65 -23.64 10.10
C ALA A 125 -23.53 -24.23 10.95
N ALA A 126 -22.39 -23.53 11.08
CA ALA A 126 -21.29 -23.95 11.91
C ALA A 126 -21.70 -24.08 13.40
N LYS A 127 -22.51 -23.14 13.89
CA LYS A 127 -23.06 -23.19 15.25
C LYS A 127 -24.01 -24.36 15.45
N SER A 128 -24.88 -24.62 14.48
CA SER A 128 -25.84 -25.74 14.50
C SER A 128 -25.16 -27.11 14.50
N LEU A 129 -23.97 -27.21 13.86
CA LEU A 129 -23.11 -28.37 13.89
C LEU A 129 -22.29 -28.52 15.20
N GLY A 130 -22.50 -27.60 16.17
CA GLY A 130 -21.79 -27.64 17.46
C GLY A 130 -20.33 -27.20 17.41
N LEU A 131 -19.89 -26.51 16.35
CA LEU A 131 -18.51 -26.04 16.26
C LEU A 131 -18.25 -24.95 17.30
N SER A 132 -17.10 -25.05 17.98
CA SER A 132 -16.66 -24.00 18.89
C SER A 132 -16.38 -22.71 18.11
N PRO A 133 -16.47 -21.52 18.73
CA PRO A 133 -16.20 -20.22 18.05
C PRO A 133 -14.82 -20.21 17.36
N LYS A 134 -13.80 -20.81 17.97
CA LYS A 134 -12.46 -20.95 17.38
C LYS A 134 -12.50 -21.79 16.11
N ASN A 135 -13.13 -22.96 16.14
CA ASN A 135 -13.23 -23.83 14.98
C ASN A 135 -14.09 -23.23 13.87
N THR A 136 -15.19 -22.55 14.23
CA THR A 136 -16.00 -21.78 13.28
C THR A 136 -15.12 -20.75 12.57
N MET A 137 -14.39 -19.91 13.31
CA MET A 137 -13.52 -18.89 12.72
C MET A 137 -12.45 -19.51 11.83
N THR A 138 -11.69 -20.50 12.32
CA THR A 138 -10.49 -20.98 11.61
C THR A 138 -10.80 -21.95 10.47
N ARG A 139 -11.88 -22.73 10.57
CA ARG A 139 -12.19 -23.79 9.59
C ARG A 139 -13.28 -23.42 8.60
N VAL A 140 -14.15 -22.45 8.94
CA VAL A 140 -15.29 -22.08 8.09
C VAL A 140 -15.14 -20.65 7.58
N ILE A 141 -14.93 -19.70 8.47
CA ILE A 141 -15.00 -18.26 8.13
C ILE A 141 -13.68 -17.77 7.50
N LEU A 142 -12.53 -18.01 8.11
CA LEU A 142 -11.25 -17.49 7.60
C LEU A 142 -10.91 -18.00 6.19
N PRO A 143 -11.12 -19.26 5.80
CA PRO A 143 -10.89 -19.71 4.43
C PRO A 143 -11.72 -18.93 3.41
N GLN A 144 -12.99 -18.65 3.72
CA GLN A 144 -13.89 -17.87 2.87
C GLN A 144 -13.51 -16.38 2.90
N ALA A 145 -13.27 -15.81 4.08
CA ALA A 145 -12.86 -14.43 4.24
C ALA A 145 -11.56 -14.11 3.47
N THR A 146 -10.61 -15.06 3.43
CA THR A 146 -9.34 -14.88 2.70
C THR A 146 -9.56 -14.63 1.22
N LYS A 147 -10.57 -15.27 0.60
CA LYS A 147 -10.92 -15.03 -0.80
C LYS A 147 -11.37 -13.57 -1.04
N ASN A 148 -12.02 -12.95 -0.07
CA ASN A 148 -12.43 -11.54 -0.12
C ASN A 148 -11.30 -10.59 0.24
N ILE A 149 -10.46 -10.97 1.22
CA ILE A 149 -9.35 -10.15 1.74
C ILE A 149 -8.22 -10.03 0.72
N LEU A 150 -7.82 -11.12 0.08
CA LEU A 150 -6.64 -11.17 -0.76
C LEU A 150 -6.68 -10.21 -1.96
N PRO A 151 -7.78 -10.11 -2.75
CA PRO A 151 -7.89 -9.12 -3.81
C PRO A 151 -7.81 -7.68 -3.30
N ALA A 152 -8.45 -7.41 -2.16
CA ALA A 152 -8.44 -6.09 -1.54
C ALA A 152 -7.03 -5.70 -1.04
N LEU A 153 -6.26 -6.65 -0.48
CA LEU A 153 -4.85 -6.42 -0.12
C LEU A 153 -3.96 -6.16 -1.33
N CYS A 154 -4.18 -6.88 -2.44
CA CYS A 154 -3.46 -6.62 -3.69
C CYS A 154 -3.78 -5.21 -4.23
N ASN A 155 -5.04 -4.77 -4.14
CA ASN A 155 -5.41 -3.41 -4.50
C ASN A 155 -4.78 -2.37 -3.55
N GLU A 156 -4.69 -2.66 -2.25
CA GLU A 156 -4.00 -1.82 -1.28
C GLU A 156 -2.51 -1.69 -1.60
N PHE A 157 -1.86 -2.77 -2.06
CA PHE A 157 -0.48 -2.71 -2.55
C PHE A 157 -0.32 -1.71 -3.71
N ILE A 158 -1.23 -1.75 -4.70
CA ILE A 158 -1.24 -0.81 -5.84
C ILE A 158 -1.47 0.64 -5.35
N THR A 159 -2.31 0.83 -4.34
CA THR A 159 -2.57 2.15 -3.73
C THR A 159 -1.35 2.66 -2.97
N THR A 160 -0.75 1.81 -2.15
CA THR A 160 0.47 2.11 -1.39
C THR A 160 1.62 2.47 -2.32
N LEU A 161 1.79 1.75 -3.43
CA LEU A 161 2.82 2.01 -4.43
C LEU A 161 2.75 3.45 -4.98
N LYS A 162 1.55 3.96 -5.24
CA LYS A 162 1.36 5.37 -5.62
C LYS A 162 1.58 6.31 -4.43
N GLY A 163 1.18 5.89 -3.24
CA GLY A 163 1.32 6.65 -2.00
C GLY A 163 2.77 6.89 -1.61
N THR A 164 3.70 5.97 -1.93
CA THR A 164 5.13 6.15 -1.65
C THR A 164 5.72 7.38 -2.33
N SER A 165 5.12 7.87 -3.42
CA SER A 165 5.54 9.09 -4.11
C SER A 165 5.60 10.34 -3.20
N LEU A 166 4.78 10.39 -2.15
CA LEU A 166 4.82 11.46 -1.16
C LEU A 166 6.10 11.45 -0.32
N ALA A 167 6.76 10.30 -0.18
CA ALA A 167 8.03 10.18 0.52
C ALA A 167 9.20 10.85 -0.23
N SER A 168 9.01 11.23 -1.49
CA SER A 168 9.96 12.04 -2.24
C SER A 168 10.23 13.40 -1.61
N VAL A 169 9.31 13.90 -0.78
CA VAL A 169 9.49 15.16 -0.03
C VAL A 169 10.69 15.03 0.92
N PHE A 170 10.95 13.82 1.39
CA PHE A 170 12.06 13.46 2.29
C PHE A 170 13.20 12.73 1.55
N PHE A 171 13.26 12.83 0.23
CA PHE A 171 14.27 12.17 -0.62
C PHE A 171 14.42 10.66 -0.39
N LEU A 172 13.37 9.98 0.05
CA LEU A 172 13.34 8.53 0.09
C LEU A 172 13.46 7.97 -1.34
N GLY A 173 14.47 7.16 -1.61
CA GLY A 173 14.86 6.72 -2.95
C GLY A 173 13.78 5.89 -3.69
N GLU A 174 12.81 6.59 -4.29
CA GLU A 174 11.70 6.05 -5.08
C GLU A 174 11.52 6.86 -6.39
N LEU A 175 10.57 6.51 -7.25
CA LEU A 175 10.42 7.08 -8.59
C LEU A 175 10.25 8.61 -8.63
N MET A 176 9.51 9.22 -7.70
CA MET A 176 9.38 10.70 -7.65
C MET A 176 10.66 11.37 -7.18
N THR A 177 11.48 10.69 -6.36
CA THR A 177 12.84 11.14 -6.05
C THR A 177 13.72 11.08 -7.28
N SER A 178 13.59 10.04 -8.13
CA SER A 178 14.30 9.96 -9.42
C SER A 178 13.95 11.12 -10.34
N PHE A 179 12.66 11.54 -10.39
CA PHE A 179 12.25 12.75 -11.08
C PHE A 179 13.05 13.97 -10.58
N LYS A 180 13.08 14.20 -9.26
CA LYS A 180 13.79 15.35 -8.66
C LYS A 180 15.28 15.34 -8.99
N MET A 181 15.92 14.18 -8.93
CA MET A 181 17.34 14.00 -9.27
C MET A 181 17.59 14.30 -10.75
N ALA A 182 16.79 13.75 -11.66
CA ALA A 182 16.92 13.99 -13.10
C ALA A 182 16.66 15.47 -13.47
N GLN A 183 15.65 16.08 -12.86
CA GLN A 183 15.34 17.51 -13.03
C GLN A 183 16.51 18.38 -12.54
N SER A 184 17.06 18.11 -11.37
CA SER A 184 18.18 18.89 -10.82
C SER A 184 19.44 18.80 -11.68
N ALA A 185 19.71 17.62 -12.28
CA ALA A 185 20.87 17.39 -13.12
C ALA A 185 20.74 17.97 -14.54
N THR A 186 19.51 18.19 -15.04
CA THR A 186 19.30 18.51 -16.47
C THR A 186 18.41 19.70 -16.75
N PHE A 187 17.67 20.19 -15.73
CA PHE A 187 16.62 21.22 -15.84
C PHE A 187 15.44 20.82 -16.74
N LEU A 188 15.33 19.53 -17.13
CA LEU A 188 14.27 18.96 -17.95
C LEU A 188 13.13 18.41 -17.07
N ALA A 189 12.34 19.32 -16.46
CA ALA A 189 11.29 18.94 -15.50
C ALA A 189 10.15 18.17 -16.17
N LEU A 190 9.64 18.66 -17.30
CA LEU A 190 8.49 18.04 -17.97
C LEU A 190 8.83 16.66 -18.52
N GLU A 191 9.98 16.53 -19.16
CA GLU A 191 10.45 15.28 -19.73
C GLU A 191 10.68 14.22 -18.64
N SER A 192 11.29 14.61 -17.52
CA SER A 192 11.51 13.71 -16.37
C SER A 192 10.18 13.27 -15.75
N LEU A 193 9.18 14.17 -15.62
CA LEU A 193 7.84 13.82 -15.15
C LEU A 193 7.12 12.86 -16.10
N ILE A 194 7.25 13.07 -17.41
CA ILE A 194 6.66 12.16 -18.42
C ILE A 194 7.25 10.76 -18.28
N ILE A 195 8.57 10.64 -18.13
CA ILE A 195 9.22 9.33 -17.94
C ILE A 195 8.69 8.64 -16.70
N VAL A 196 8.69 9.32 -15.55
CA VAL A 196 8.20 8.76 -14.28
C VAL A 196 6.71 8.43 -14.37
N GLY A 197 5.91 9.29 -15.00
CA GLY A 197 4.48 9.06 -15.23
C GLY A 197 4.22 7.80 -16.06
N ILE A 198 4.99 7.57 -17.13
CA ILE A 198 4.91 6.36 -17.96
C ILE A 198 5.29 5.12 -17.14
N ILE A 199 6.37 5.19 -16.35
CA ILE A 199 6.80 4.07 -15.51
C ILE A 199 5.71 3.72 -14.48
N TYR A 200 5.13 4.70 -13.77
CA TYR A 200 4.01 4.47 -12.86
C TYR A 200 2.79 3.88 -13.59
N PHE A 201 2.46 4.41 -14.76
CA PHE A 201 1.33 3.90 -15.55
C PHE A 201 1.52 2.43 -15.93
N VAL A 202 2.68 2.08 -16.51
CA VAL A 202 3.00 0.71 -16.91
C VAL A 202 2.98 -0.23 -15.71
N LEU A 203 3.61 0.17 -14.60
CA LEU A 203 3.68 -0.61 -13.38
C LEU A 203 2.26 -0.88 -12.82
N ASN A 204 1.45 0.17 -12.67
CA ASN A 204 0.07 0.02 -12.18
C ASN A 204 -0.80 -0.80 -13.15
N PHE A 205 -0.62 -0.62 -14.48
CA PHE A 205 -1.34 -1.39 -15.48
C PHE A 205 -1.04 -2.89 -15.38
N VAL A 206 0.24 -3.25 -15.28
CA VAL A 206 0.68 -4.65 -15.13
C VAL A 206 0.14 -5.25 -13.84
N LEU A 207 0.32 -4.58 -12.71
CA LEU A 207 -0.16 -5.04 -11.41
C LEU A 207 -1.69 -5.21 -11.38
N SER A 208 -2.44 -4.26 -11.96
CA SER A 208 -3.90 -4.36 -12.06
C SER A 208 -4.36 -5.51 -12.97
N ARG A 209 -3.57 -5.87 -13.99
CA ARG A 209 -3.86 -7.05 -14.82
C ARG A 209 -3.62 -8.34 -14.05
N LEU A 210 -2.52 -8.42 -13.29
CA LEU A 210 -2.23 -9.56 -12.43
C LEU A 210 -3.31 -9.74 -11.34
N LEU A 211 -3.76 -8.65 -10.74
CA LEU A 211 -4.86 -8.67 -9.76
C LEU A 211 -6.14 -9.26 -10.37
N ARG A 212 -6.56 -8.82 -11.56
CA ARG A 212 -7.74 -9.39 -12.24
C ARG A 212 -7.63 -10.88 -12.54
N VAL A 213 -6.42 -11.37 -12.82
CA VAL A 213 -6.20 -12.83 -13.00
C VAL A 213 -6.38 -13.56 -11.67
N LEU A 214 -5.86 -12.99 -10.57
CA LEU A 214 -6.04 -13.53 -9.23
C LEU A 214 -7.53 -13.60 -8.84
N GLU A 215 -8.26 -12.50 -9.02
CA GLU A 215 -9.69 -12.42 -8.73
C GLU A 215 -10.49 -13.51 -9.47
N ARG A 216 -10.21 -13.69 -10.76
CA ARG A 216 -10.87 -14.74 -11.56
C ARG A 216 -10.56 -16.15 -11.04
N ARG A 217 -9.34 -16.42 -10.62
CA ARG A 217 -8.98 -17.74 -10.06
C ARG A 217 -9.66 -18.01 -8.73
N LEU A 218 -9.80 -16.99 -7.88
CA LEU A 218 -10.49 -17.13 -6.60
C LEU A 218 -12.01 -17.32 -6.78
N ALA A 219 -12.62 -16.65 -7.76
CA ALA A 219 -14.03 -16.79 -8.07
C ALA A 219 -14.44 -18.16 -8.63
N VAL A 220 -13.52 -18.87 -9.33
CA VAL A 220 -13.78 -20.21 -9.89
C VAL A 220 -13.70 -21.31 -8.82
N SER A 221 -13.20 -21.02 -7.62
CA SER A 221 -13.07 -22.01 -6.54
C SER A 221 -14.30 -22.06 -5.62
N ASP A 222 -15.39 -21.44 -6.00
CA ASP A 222 -16.72 -21.56 -5.39
C ASP A 222 -17.57 -22.51 -6.22
#